data_2d690d1c376cf3dfc05258664a1959d4
#
_entry.id   2d690d1c376cf3dfc05258664a1959d4
#
_cell.length_a   1.000
_cell.length_b   1.000
_cell.length_c   1.000
_cell.angle_alpha   90.00
_cell.angle_beta   90.00
_cell.angle_gamma   90.00
#
_symmetry.space_group_name_H-M   'P 1'
#
loop_
_entity.id
_entity.type
_entity.pdbx_description
1 polymer ?
#
loop_
_entity_poly.entity_id
_entity_poly.type
_entity_poly.pdbx_seq_one_letter_code
_entity_poly.pdbx_strand_id
1 'polypeptide(L)'
;MDGRMKSLFWADGSSRSDYFCFGDVIAFDTTYKKNKYNYPLVIFSGCNHHSQTVIFGAALVSDKTTETYKWLLECFLECMENRYPAAVVTDGDGAMRESIKQVFPDATHRLCAWHLNKNASENVKNSEFLKDFQKAMYSNFTKDQFEEFWSKTIKENGLEGNPWVAKTYENRSLWATAYLREKFFGRIRTTSQCEAVNAVIKSYVKKKGCIFEFMHNFDQAMRSYRNNELIADYKSKFSEPVMTTQLRALESHAANVYTMEIFKEVRDEIVKAGSLIVKEKLIRNGFKTYRFTKYCCDNYDVEVVYDGETLQCECRLWDSYGIPCSHMFGVMKEEHVSLIPTGLILSRWTKDAKIQYLNMNCNGSDDSKMIELARFGAHCSAFTAFLQ
;
A
#
# COMPACT_ATOMS: atom_id res chain seq x y z
N MET A 1 -40.43 -8.09 -8.62
CA MET A 1 -39.21 -8.43 -7.88
C MET A 1 -39.43 -9.79 -7.25
N ASP A 2 -38.55 -10.74 -7.48
CA ASP A 2 -38.71 -12.15 -7.06
C ASP A 2 -38.35 -12.40 -5.56
N GLY A 3 -38.12 -11.34 -4.78
CA GLY A 3 -37.82 -11.41 -3.33
C GLY A 3 -36.43 -12.02 -3.03
N ARG A 4 -35.58 -12.25 -4.03
CA ARG A 4 -34.24 -12.82 -3.82
C ARG A 4 -33.19 -11.72 -3.71
N MET A 5 -32.26 -11.89 -2.76
CA MET A 5 -31.11 -11.03 -2.62
C MET A 5 -30.17 -11.22 -3.84
N LYS A 6 -29.89 -10.14 -4.58
CA LYS A 6 -28.95 -10.17 -5.71
C LYS A 6 -27.51 -9.95 -5.28
N SER A 7 -27.27 -8.94 -4.46
CA SER A 7 -25.93 -8.59 -3.97
C SER A 7 -26.04 -8.01 -2.57
N LEU A 8 -24.96 -8.12 -1.81
CA LEU A 8 -24.87 -7.61 -0.43
C LEU A 8 -23.50 -6.98 -0.23
N PHE A 9 -23.47 -5.72 0.23
CA PHE A 9 -22.26 -5.06 0.69
C PHE A 9 -22.36 -4.78 2.19
N TRP A 10 -21.24 -4.89 2.91
CA TRP A 10 -21.19 -4.54 4.34
C TRP A 10 -19.82 -4.00 4.74
N ALA A 11 -19.83 -3.07 5.69
CA ALA A 11 -18.67 -2.58 6.42
C ALA A 11 -19.14 -2.18 7.84
N ASP A 12 -18.30 -2.39 8.83
CA ASP A 12 -18.60 -1.96 10.19
C ASP A 12 -17.94 -0.62 10.55
N GLY A 13 -18.22 -0.07 11.72
CA GLY A 13 -17.68 1.21 12.17
C GLY A 13 -16.13 1.22 12.23
N SER A 14 -15.50 0.11 12.63
CA SER A 14 -14.04 0.00 12.64
C SER A 14 -13.45 0.06 11.23
N SER A 15 -14.06 -0.63 10.27
CA SER A 15 -13.67 -0.61 8.86
C SER A 15 -13.80 0.79 8.24
N ARG A 16 -14.85 1.55 8.60
CA ARG A 16 -15.02 2.94 8.19
C ARG A 16 -13.94 3.86 8.79
N SER A 17 -13.64 3.68 10.08
CA SER A 17 -12.55 4.39 10.76
C SER A 17 -11.19 4.10 10.11
N ASP A 18 -10.91 2.85 9.79
CA ASP A 18 -9.68 2.43 9.12
C ASP A 18 -9.59 3.03 7.72
N TYR A 19 -10.70 3.06 6.98
CA TYR A 19 -10.75 3.70 5.66
C TYR A 19 -10.51 5.21 5.76
N PHE A 20 -11.04 5.86 6.77
CA PHE A 20 -10.77 7.28 7.01
C PHE A 20 -9.26 7.58 7.10
N CYS A 21 -8.52 6.73 7.79
CA CYS A 21 -7.09 6.90 8.03
C CYS A 21 -6.19 6.40 6.89
N PHE A 22 -6.61 5.35 6.18
CA PHE A 22 -5.77 4.58 5.26
C PHE A 22 -6.38 4.32 3.88
N GLY A 23 -7.57 4.87 3.61
CA GLY A 23 -8.34 4.62 2.38
C GLY A 23 -7.87 5.40 1.15
N ASP A 24 -6.78 6.14 1.23
CA ASP A 24 -6.12 6.78 0.09
C ASP A 24 -5.66 5.77 -0.96
N VAL A 25 -5.36 4.53 -0.57
CA VAL A 25 -5.05 3.42 -1.46
C VAL A 25 -5.89 2.20 -1.09
N ILE A 26 -6.66 1.70 -2.05
CA ILE A 26 -7.44 0.48 -1.90
C ILE A 26 -6.97 -0.61 -2.85
N ALA A 27 -7.04 -1.84 -2.39
CA ALA A 27 -6.97 -3.02 -3.24
C ALA A 27 -8.28 -3.79 -3.12
N PHE A 28 -8.79 -4.28 -4.23
CA PHE A 28 -9.89 -5.23 -4.17
C PHE A 28 -9.77 -6.31 -5.25
N ASP A 29 -10.29 -7.46 -4.92
CA ASP A 29 -10.23 -8.66 -5.74
C ASP A 29 -11.50 -9.47 -5.55
N THR A 30 -11.86 -10.22 -6.58
CA THR A 30 -13.06 -11.03 -6.59
C THR A 30 -12.72 -12.50 -6.57
N THR A 31 -13.02 -13.18 -5.47
CA THR A 31 -12.81 -14.62 -5.39
C THR A 31 -13.87 -15.40 -6.16
N TYR A 32 -13.44 -16.57 -6.68
CA TYR A 32 -14.36 -17.51 -7.33
C TYR A 32 -15.28 -18.18 -6.31
N LYS A 33 -16.58 -18.22 -6.62
CA LYS A 33 -17.72 -19.03 -6.19
C LYS A 33 -17.38 -20.17 -5.21
N LYS A 34 -17.10 -19.86 -3.94
CA LYS A 34 -16.73 -20.87 -2.92
C LYS A 34 -17.73 -20.96 -1.76
N ASN A 35 -18.86 -20.24 -1.83
CA ASN A 35 -19.95 -20.35 -0.88
C ASN A 35 -21.11 -21.18 -1.45
N LYS A 36 -22.05 -21.58 -0.59
CA LYS A 36 -23.23 -22.38 -0.94
C LYS A 36 -24.05 -21.81 -2.10
N TYR A 37 -24.06 -20.49 -2.25
CA TYR A 37 -24.86 -19.76 -3.23
C TYR A 37 -24.11 -19.45 -4.51
N ASN A 38 -22.82 -19.83 -4.60
CA ASN A 38 -21.92 -19.52 -5.72
C ASN A 38 -21.76 -18.02 -6.02
N TYR A 39 -21.99 -17.15 -5.04
CA TYR A 39 -21.75 -15.72 -5.18
C TYR A 39 -20.25 -15.42 -5.04
N PRO A 40 -19.65 -14.67 -5.99
CA PRO A 40 -18.32 -14.13 -5.81
C PRO A 40 -18.24 -13.24 -4.56
N LEU A 41 -17.16 -13.42 -3.77
CA LEU A 41 -16.84 -12.55 -2.64
C LEU A 41 -15.85 -11.50 -3.13
N VAL A 42 -16.16 -10.23 -2.90
CA VAL A 42 -15.25 -9.09 -3.11
C VAL A 42 -14.83 -8.58 -1.76
N ILE A 43 -13.52 -8.33 -1.59
CA ILE A 43 -12.96 -7.73 -0.38
C ILE A 43 -12.24 -6.46 -0.74
N PHE A 44 -12.59 -5.37 -0.06
CA PHE A 44 -11.86 -4.11 -0.10
C PHE A 44 -10.84 -4.08 1.04
N SER A 45 -9.60 -3.91 0.72
CA SER A 45 -8.50 -3.87 1.69
C SER A 45 -7.53 -2.74 1.43
N GLY A 46 -6.73 -2.44 2.43
CA GLY A 46 -5.65 -1.48 2.37
C GLY A 46 -4.47 -1.88 3.25
N CYS A 47 -3.61 -0.93 3.50
CA CYS A 47 -2.44 -1.09 4.35
C CYS A 47 -2.48 -0.06 5.48
N ASN A 48 -2.38 -0.48 6.74
CA ASN A 48 -2.34 0.41 7.89
C ASN A 48 -0.93 0.97 8.16
N HIS A 49 -0.79 1.75 9.22
CA HIS A 49 0.47 2.37 9.65
C HIS A 49 1.56 1.38 10.10
N HIS A 50 1.25 0.09 10.26
CA HIS A 50 2.20 -1.00 10.52
C HIS A 50 2.53 -1.84 9.29
N SER A 51 2.21 -1.37 8.08
CA SER A 51 2.30 -2.17 6.86
C SER A 51 1.49 -3.47 6.90
N GLN A 52 0.44 -3.53 7.73
CA GLN A 52 -0.43 -4.69 7.84
C GLN A 52 -1.69 -4.50 7.02
N THR A 53 -2.29 -5.62 6.60
CA THR A 53 -3.57 -5.61 5.89
C THR A 53 -4.68 -5.12 6.80
N VAL A 54 -5.45 -4.16 6.32
CA VAL A 54 -6.69 -3.68 6.91
C VAL A 54 -7.85 -3.88 5.93
N ILE A 55 -9.03 -4.22 6.44
CA ILE A 55 -10.20 -4.52 5.62
C ILE A 55 -11.21 -3.40 5.77
N PHE A 56 -11.53 -2.75 4.66
CA PHE A 56 -12.49 -1.64 4.63
C PHE A 56 -13.92 -2.09 4.43
N GLY A 57 -14.14 -3.23 3.79
CA GLY A 57 -15.47 -3.77 3.54
C GLY A 57 -15.43 -5.03 2.69
N ALA A 58 -16.58 -5.66 2.57
CA ALA A 58 -16.72 -6.83 1.74
C ALA A 58 -18.10 -6.87 1.07
N ALA A 59 -18.21 -7.65 -0.01
CA ALA A 59 -19.48 -7.86 -0.69
C ALA A 59 -19.62 -9.28 -1.24
N LEU A 60 -20.86 -9.75 -1.29
CA LEU A 60 -21.27 -10.88 -2.10
C LEU A 60 -22.01 -10.32 -3.32
N VAL A 61 -21.55 -10.63 -4.52
CA VAL A 61 -22.13 -10.10 -5.76
C VAL A 61 -22.76 -11.23 -6.58
N SER A 62 -23.79 -10.89 -7.38
CA SER A 62 -24.49 -11.87 -8.21
C SER A 62 -23.64 -12.38 -9.38
N ASP A 63 -22.88 -11.47 -9.96
CA ASP A 63 -22.10 -11.67 -11.19
C ASP A 63 -20.89 -10.72 -11.22
N LYS A 64 -20.16 -10.73 -12.34
CA LYS A 64 -18.97 -9.90 -12.57
C LYS A 64 -19.16 -8.91 -13.74
N THR A 65 -20.36 -8.36 -13.87
CA THR A 65 -20.65 -7.34 -14.88
C THR A 65 -20.18 -5.95 -14.45
N THR A 66 -20.03 -5.05 -15.42
CA THR A 66 -19.69 -3.64 -15.15
C THR A 66 -20.74 -2.98 -14.27
N GLU A 67 -22.02 -3.26 -14.50
CA GLU A 67 -23.13 -2.72 -13.71
C GLU A 67 -23.08 -3.17 -12.26
N THR A 68 -22.76 -4.44 -12.02
CA THR A 68 -22.63 -4.99 -10.66
C THR A 68 -21.43 -4.38 -9.94
N TYR A 69 -20.28 -4.25 -10.60
CA TYR A 69 -19.13 -3.58 -10.01
C TYR A 69 -19.36 -2.08 -9.80
N LYS A 70 -20.03 -1.40 -10.72
CA LYS A 70 -20.40 0.01 -10.53
C LYS A 70 -21.26 0.19 -9.30
N TRP A 71 -22.36 -0.57 -9.20
CA TRP A 71 -23.23 -0.57 -8.00
C TRP A 71 -22.41 -0.82 -6.71
N LEU A 72 -21.51 -1.79 -6.74
CA LEU A 72 -20.67 -2.12 -5.60
C LEU A 72 -19.75 -0.96 -5.18
N LEU A 73 -19.09 -0.31 -6.14
CA LEU A 73 -18.21 0.83 -5.88
C LEU A 73 -19.00 2.05 -5.40
N GLU A 74 -20.22 2.27 -5.91
CA GLU A 74 -21.13 3.32 -5.44
C GLU A 74 -21.56 3.07 -3.98
N CYS A 75 -21.98 1.83 -3.63
CA CYS A 75 -22.30 1.45 -2.25
C CYS A 75 -21.10 1.61 -1.31
N PHE A 76 -19.91 1.22 -1.77
CA PHE A 76 -18.67 1.40 -1.01
C PHE A 76 -18.41 2.88 -0.76
N LEU A 77 -18.48 3.72 -1.78
CA LEU A 77 -18.23 5.16 -1.69
C LEU A 77 -19.21 5.85 -0.75
N GLU A 78 -20.51 5.54 -0.87
CA GLU A 78 -21.56 6.05 0.04
C GLU A 78 -21.27 5.66 1.50
N CYS A 79 -20.94 4.39 1.74
CA CYS A 79 -20.58 3.90 3.08
C CYS A 79 -19.35 4.60 3.66
N MET A 80 -18.40 4.98 2.81
CA MET A 80 -17.16 5.69 3.16
C MET A 80 -17.29 7.22 3.09
N GLU A 81 -18.52 7.74 3.21
CA GLU A 81 -18.80 9.19 3.28
C GLU A 81 -18.29 9.97 2.05
N ASN A 82 -18.36 9.36 0.87
CA ASN A 82 -17.89 9.92 -0.41
C ASN A 82 -16.42 10.32 -0.41
N ARG A 83 -15.58 9.63 0.37
CA ARG A 83 -14.13 9.79 0.33
C ARG A 83 -13.55 8.92 -0.78
N TYR A 84 -13.01 9.55 -1.80
CA TYR A 84 -12.43 8.90 -2.95
C TYR A 84 -11.01 8.39 -2.66
N PRO A 85 -10.65 7.17 -3.09
CA PRO A 85 -9.27 6.71 -3.03
C PRO A 85 -8.42 7.45 -4.08
N ALA A 86 -7.17 7.73 -3.75
CA ALA A 86 -6.20 8.28 -4.72
C ALA A 86 -5.65 7.20 -5.65
N ALA A 87 -5.60 5.96 -5.19
CA ALA A 87 -5.14 4.83 -5.99
C ALA A 87 -5.95 3.55 -5.72
N VAL A 88 -6.08 2.74 -6.79
CA VAL A 88 -6.81 1.46 -6.76
C VAL A 88 -5.95 0.36 -7.37
N VAL A 89 -5.84 -0.78 -6.70
CA VAL A 89 -5.09 -1.95 -7.18
C VAL A 89 -6.04 -3.13 -7.40
N THR A 90 -6.07 -3.71 -8.60
CA THR A 90 -6.94 -4.87 -8.94
C THR A 90 -6.24 -5.89 -9.84
N ASP A 91 -6.89 -7.04 -10.09
CA ASP A 91 -6.43 -8.06 -11.05
C ASP A 91 -6.49 -7.64 -12.51
N GLY A 92 -7.21 -6.54 -12.80
CA GLY A 92 -7.32 -5.98 -14.16
C GLY A 92 -8.44 -6.57 -15.01
N ASP A 93 -9.43 -7.21 -14.40
CA ASP A 93 -10.68 -7.59 -15.07
C ASP A 93 -11.29 -6.40 -15.83
N GLY A 94 -11.78 -6.63 -17.04
CA GLY A 94 -12.26 -5.55 -17.92
C GLY A 94 -13.46 -4.79 -17.35
N ALA A 95 -14.44 -5.51 -16.79
CA ALA A 95 -15.64 -4.93 -16.19
C ALA A 95 -15.28 -4.10 -14.95
N MET A 96 -14.34 -4.60 -14.15
CA MET A 96 -13.81 -3.92 -12.98
C MET A 96 -13.08 -2.62 -13.35
N ARG A 97 -12.21 -2.67 -14.39
CA ARG A 97 -11.50 -1.48 -14.89
C ARG A 97 -12.44 -0.39 -15.37
N GLU A 98 -13.49 -0.78 -16.10
CA GLU A 98 -14.48 0.16 -16.63
C GLU A 98 -15.29 0.80 -15.49
N SER A 99 -15.69 0.02 -14.49
CA SER A 99 -16.41 0.53 -13.32
C SER A 99 -15.56 1.51 -12.50
N ILE A 100 -14.24 1.22 -12.31
CA ILE A 100 -13.31 2.12 -11.61
C ILE A 100 -13.23 3.47 -12.33
N LYS A 101 -13.11 3.48 -13.66
CA LYS A 101 -13.06 4.72 -14.43
C LYS A 101 -14.32 5.56 -14.26
N GLN A 102 -15.49 4.93 -14.13
CA GLN A 102 -16.77 5.62 -13.97
C GLN A 102 -16.97 6.15 -12.55
N VAL A 103 -16.58 5.39 -11.52
CA VAL A 103 -16.86 5.73 -10.12
C VAL A 103 -15.69 6.48 -9.47
N PHE A 104 -14.45 6.16 -9.83
CA PHE A 104 -13.22 6.78 -9.31
C PHE A 104 -12.38 7.39 -10.43
N PRO A 105 -12.88 8.41 -11.17
CA PRO A 105 -12.24 8.92 -12.39
C PRO A 105 -10.82 9.49 -12.14
N ASP A 106 -10.57 10.04 -10.96
CA ASP A 106 -9.29 10.66 -10.59
C ASP A 106 -8.31 9.67 -9.94
N ALA A 107 -8.77 8.47 -9.61
CA ALA A 107 -7.92 7.47 -8.97
C ALA A 107 -6.92 6.86 -9.95
N THR A 108 -5.67 6.74 -9.52
CA THR A 108 -4.66 6.01 -10.30
C THR A 108 -4.93 4.51 -10.19
N HIS A 109 -5.31 3.88 -11.30
CA HIS A 109 -5.50 2.43 -11.34
C HIS A 109 -4.17 1.71 -11.60
N ARG A 110 -3.87 0.68 -10.80
CA ARG A 110 -2.69 -0.19 -10.94
C ARG A 110 -3.12 -1.64 -11.05
N LEU A 111 -2.49 -2.38 -11.97
CA LEU A 111 -2.67 -3.82 -12.09
C LEU A 111 -1.85 -4.57 -11.05
N CYS A 112 -2.44 -5.60 -10.48
CA CYS A 112 -1.79 -6.49 -9.51
C CYS A 112 -0.58 -7.18 -10.14
N ALA A 113 0.59 -6.99 -9.55
CA ALA A 113 1.84 -7.56 -10.04
C ALA A 113 1.86 -9.09 -10.02
N TRP A 114 1.20 -9.73 -9.06
CA TRP A 114 1.10 -11.18 -8.99
C TRP A 114 0.28 -11.76 -10.16
N HIS A 115 -0.90 -11.18 -10.44
CA HIS A 115 -1.73 -11.61 -11.57
C HIS A 115 -1.03 -11.38 -12.91
N LEU A 116 -0.29 -10.27 -13.04
CA LEU A 116 0.52 -10.02 -14.23
C LEU A 116 1.63 -11.04 -14.42
N ASN A 117 2.36 -11.39 -13.37
CA ASN A 117 3.40 -12.43 -13.42
C ASN A 117 2.82 -13.80 -13.77
N LYS A 118 1.68 -14.16 -13.18
CA LYS A 118 0.96 -15.39 -13.48
C LYS A 118 0.55 -15.44 -14.96
N ASN A 119 -0.09 -14.37 -15.44
CA ASN A 119 -0.50 -14.26 -16.85
C ASN A 119 0.71 -14.30 -17.79
N ALA A 120 1.84 -13.68 -17.43
CA ALA A 120 3.08 -13.75 -18.20
C ALA A 120 3.55 -15.21 -18.33
N SER A 121 3.59 -15.96 -17.24
CA SER A 121 4.02 -17.37 -17.25
C SER A 121 3.07 -18.32 -18.03
N GLU A 122 1.79 -17.96 -18.10
CA GLU A 122 0.80 -18.72 -18.88
C GLU A 122 0.90 -18.45 -20.40
N ASN A 123 1.27 -17.22 -20.80
CA ASN A 123 1.31 -16.78 -22.19
C ASN A 123 2.70 -16.82 -22.85
N VAL A 124 3.77 -16.75 -22.02
CA VAL A 124 5.16 -16.75 -22.50
C VAL A 124 5.96 -17.75 -21.71
N LYS A 125 6.24 -18.92 -22.31
CA LYS A 125 7.00 -20.01 -21.70
C LYS A 125 8.52 -19.82 -21.88
N ASN A 126 9.03 -18.63 -21.52
CA ASN A 126 10.44 -18.28 -21.62
C ASN A 126 10.91 -17.73 -20.27
N SER A 127 11.81 -18.46 -19.60
CA SER A 127 12.28 -18.11 -18.25
C SER A 127 13.10 -16.81 -18.21
N GLU A 128 13.86 -16.49 -19.25
CA GLU A 128 14.65 -15.25 -19.32
C GLU A 128 13.71 -14.05 -19.47
N PHE A 129 12.72 -14.15 -20.38
CA PHE A 129 11.69 -13.12 -20.49
C PHE A 129 10.96 -12.87 -19.16
N LEU A 130 10.61 -13.92 -18.42
CA LEU A 130 9.91 -13.76 -17.13
C LEU A 130 10.74 -13.01 -16.09
N LYS A 131 12.06 -13.21 -16.04
CA LYS A 131 12.98 -12.44 -15.19
C LYS A 131 13.04 -10.99 -15.63
N ASP A 132 13.18 -10.75 -16.92
CA ASP A 132 13.23 -9.39 -17.47
C ASP A 132 11.89 -8.67 -17.32
N PHE A 133 10.77 -9.39 -17.47
CA PHE A 133 9.44 -8.84 -17.22
C PHE A 133 9.28 -8.38 -15.77
N GLN A 134 9.76 -9.19 -14.79
CA GLN A 134 9.78 -8.76 -13.39
C GLN A 134 10.67 -7.53 -13.19
N LYS A 135 11.85 -7.49 -13.83
CA LYS A 135 12.73 -6.33 -13.79
C LYS A 135 12.06 -5.09 -14.38
N ALA A 136 11.39 -5.20 -15.53
CA ALA A 136 10.60 -4.12 -16.13
C ALA A 136 9.48 -3.62 -15.20
N MET A 137 8.84 -4.54 -14.45
CA MET A 137 7.74 -4.22 -13.54
C MET A 137 8.20 -3.48 -12.28
N TYR A 138 9.35 -3.88 -11.70
CA TYR A 138 9.77 -3.43 -10.37
C TYR A 138 10.91 -2.41 -10.35
N SER A 139 11.72 -2.33 -11.43
CA SER A 139 12.84 -1.40 -11.45
C SER A 139 12.38 0.06 -11.49
N ASN A 140 13.12 0.89 -10.78
CA ASN A 140 12.87 2.33 -10.73
C ASN A 140 13.46 3.04 -11.95
N PHE A 141 13.15 2.54 -13.14
CA PHE A 141 13.55 3.15 -14.40
C PHE A 141 12.87 4.51 -14.62
N THR A 142 13.51 5.39 -15.37
CA THR A 142 12.80 6.46 -16.09
C THR A 142 11.99 5.85 -17.22
N LYS A 143 11.07 6.63 -17.81
CA LYS A 143 10.28 6.13 -18.97
C LYS A 143 11.19 5.73 -20.11
N ASP A 144 12.21 6.54 -20.42
CA ASP A 144 13.14 6.27 -21.52
C ASP A 144 13.97 5.00 -21.27
N GLN A 145 14.47 4.82 -20.04
CA GLN A 145 15.18 3.59 -19.65
C GLN A 145 14.26 2.35 -19.73
N PHE A 146 12.98 2.50 -19.39
CA PHE A 146 12.01 1.41 -19.54
C PHE A 146 11.78 1.06 -21.00
N GLU A 147 11.59 2.04 -21.87
CA GLU A 147 11.35 1.81 -23.31
C GLU A 147 12.56 1.13 -23.97
N GLU A 148 13.77 1.58 -23.65
CA GLU A 148 15.01 0.95 -24.13
C GLU A 148 15.13 -0.49 -23.63
N PHE A 149 14.95 -0.70 -22.31
CA PHE A 149 14.99 -2.02 -21.69
C PHE A 149 13.94 -2.96 -22.28
N TRP A 150 12.70 -2.49 -22.44
CA TRP A 150 11.61 -3.28 -22.99
C TRP A 150 11.88 -3.70 -24.45
N SER A 151 12.27 -2.75 -25.30
CA SER A 151 12.59 -3.02 -26.71
C SER A 151 13.70 -4.06 -26.85
N LYS A 152 14.76 -3.92 -26.03
CA LYS A 152 15.85 -4.87 -25.98
C LYS A 152 15.37 -6.26 -25.56
N THR A 153 14.61 -6.35 -24.46
CA THR A 153 14.07 -7.61 -23.93
C THR A 153 13.21 -8.33 -24.97
N ILE A 154 12.31 -7.62 -25.66
CA ILE A 154 11.45 -8.23 -26.67
C ILE A 154 12.26 -8.79 -27.84
N LYS A 155 13.24 -8.05 -28.32
CA LYS A 155 14.10 -8.46 -29.43
C LYS A 155 14.98 -9.67 -29.06
N GLU A 156 15.63 -9.64 -27.90
CA GLU A 156 16.51 -10.72 -27.43
C GLU A 156 15.75 -12.04 -27.19
N ASN A 157 14.47 -11.96 -26.83
CA ASN A 157 13.62 -13.13 -26.60
C ASN A 157 12.76 -13.52 -27.81
N GLY A 158 12.85 -12.80 -28.97
CA GLY A 158 12.11 -13.10 -30.19
C GLY A 158 10.61 -13.01 -30.05
N LEU A 159 10.09 -12.02 -29.31
CA LEU A 159 8.68 -11.87 -28.94
C LEU A 159 7.96 -10.75 -29.68
N GLU A 160 8.52 -10.19 -30.75
CA GLU A 160 7.97 -9.06 -31.51
C GLU A 160 6.56 -9.30 -32.06
N GLY A 161 6.20 -10.55 -32.33
CA GLY A 161 4.88 -10.93 -32.84
C GLY A 161 3.92 -11.49 -31.78
N ASN A 162 4.28 -11.48 -30.50
CA ASN A 162 3.43 -12.07 -29.47
C ASN A 162 2.27 -11.15 -29.09
N PRO A 163 0.98 -11.56 -29.30
CA PRO A 163 -0.18 -10.69 -29.04
C PRO A 163 -0.35 -10.30 -27.57
N TRP A 164 0.00 -11.22 -26.63
CA TRP A 164 -0.09 -10.93 -25.21
C TRP A 164 0.94 -9.87 -24.78
N VAL A 165 2.17 -9.96 -25.32
CA VAL A 165 3.23 -9.00 -25.06
C VAL A 165 2.86 -7.61 -25.58
N ALA A 166 2.31 -7.52 -26.81
CA ALA A 166 1.84 -6.27 -27.39
C ALA A 166 0.74 -5.63 -26.52
N LYS A 167 -0.29 -6.39 -26.14
CA LYS A 167 -1.36 -5.92 -25.28
C LYS A 167 -0.87 -5.51 -23.87
N THR A 168 0.09 -6.22 -23.33
CA THR A 168 0.70 -5.90 -22.02
C THR A 168 1.47 -4.60 -22.12
N TYR A 169 2.23 -4.38 -23.17
CA TYR A 169 2.94 -3.13 -23.42
C TYR A 169 1.99 -1.93 -23.58
N GLU A 170 0.89 -2.06 -24.30
CA GLU A 170 -0.13 -1.00 -24.42
C GLU A 170 -0.63 -0.53 -23.06
N ASN A 171 -0.75 -1.44 -22.09
CA ASN A 171 -1.20 -1.16 -20.74
C ASN A 171 -0.06 -0.84 -19.75
N ARG A 172 1.17 -0.57 -20.22
CA ARG A 172 2.36 -0.38 -19.34
C ARG A 172 2.21 0.73 -18.30
N SER A 173 1.42 1.74 -18.61
CA SER A 173 1.10 2.83 -17.66
C SER A 173 0.33 2.36 -16.41
N LEU A 174 -0.26 1.17 -16.43
CA LEU A 174 -1.02 0.60 -15.32
C LEU A 174 -0.18 -0.37 -14.46
N TRP A 175 1.04 -0.75 -14.89
CA TRP A 175 1.81 -1.76 -14.17
C TRP A 175 3.31 -1.47 -14.04
N ALA A 176 3.93 -0.78 -15.01
CA ALA A 176 5.36 -0.53 -14.96
C ALA A 176 5.68 0.59 -13.96
N THR A 177 6.61 0.32 -13.04
CA THR A 177 7.03 1.30 -12.03
C THR A 177 7.54 2.59 -12.68
N ALA A 178 8.17 2.54 -13.84
CA ALA A 178 8.61 3.70 -14.59
C ALA A 178 7.51 4.74 -14.87
N TYR A 179 6.27 4.29 -15.04
CA TYR A 179 5.10 5.13 -15.27
C TYR A 179 4.34 5.49 -13.98
N LEU A 180 4.59 4.76 -12.90
CA LEU A 180 3.88 4.86 -11.63
C LEU A 180 4.74 5.39 -10.48
N ARG A 181 6.03 5.71 -10.73
CA ARG A 181 7.02 6.09 -9.70
C ARG A 181 6.67 7.37 -8.93
N GLU A 182 5.84 8.23 -9.49
CA GLU A 182 5.38 9.47 -8.86
C GLU A 182 4.03 9.33 -8.17
N LYS A 183 3.51 8.09 -8.09
CA LYS A 183 2.21 7.80 -7.52
C LYS A 183 2.37 6.98 -6.24
N PHE A 184 1.65 7.39 -5.22
CA PHE A 184 1.63 6.69 -3.94
C PHE A 184 0.66 5.50 -3.99
N PHE A 185 1.13 4.33 -3.58
CA PHE A 185 0.33 3.10 -3.53
C PHE A 185 0.29 2.46 -2.14
N GLY A 186 0.66 3.16 -1.07
CA GLY A 186 0.58 2.66 0.29
C GLY A 186 1.24 1.29 0.50
N ARG A 187 2.32 1.00 -0.27
CA ARG A 187 3.02 -0.30 -0.33
C ARG A 187 2.22 -1.44 -0.95
N ILE A 188 1.05 -1.17 -1.50
CA ILE A 188 0.21 -2.16 -2.15
C ILE A 188 0.64 -2.29 -3.61
N ARG A 189 1.26 -3.42 -3.97
CA ARG A 189 1.64 -3.76 -5.35
C ARG A 189 0.88 -4.96 -5.89
N THR A 190 0.23 -5.70 -5.00
CA THR A 190 -0.52 -6.91 -5.33
C THR A 190 -1.82 -6.94 -4.57
N THR A 191 -2.78 -7.72 -5.04
CA THR A 191 -4.00 -8.08 -4.31
C THR A 191 -3.78 -9.26 -3.36
N SER A 192 -2.53 -9.64 -3.08
CA SER A 192 -2.18 -10.76 -2.19
C SER A 192 -2.78 -10.59 -0.78
N GLN A 193 -2.98 -9.36 -0.34
CA GLN A 193 -3.70 -9.05 0.90
C GLN A 193 -5.14 -9.56 0.82
N CYS A 194 -5.86 -9.28 -0.27
CA CYS A 194 -7.22 -9.79 -0.49
C CYS A 194 -7.23 -11.32 -0.55
N GLU A 195 -6.22 -11.92 -1.20
CA GLU A 195 -6.09 -13.38 -1.29
C GLU A 195 -5.80 -14.02 0.08
N ALA A 196 -4.94 -13.41 0.89
CA ALA A 196 -4.67 -13.86 2.26
C ALA A 196 -5.92 -13.79 3.13
N VAL A 197 -6.67 -12.69 3.08
CA VAL A 197 -7.96 -12.53 3.76
C VAL A 197 -8.94 -13.60 3.29
N ASN A 198 -9.04 -13.81 1.99
CA ASN A 198 -9.87 -14.85 1.39
C ASN A 198 -9.47 -16.26 1.86
N ALA A 199 -8.18 -16.55 2.02
CA ALA A 199 -7.70 -17.82 2.54
C ALA A 199 -8.10 -18.02 4.01
N VAL A 200 -7.95 -16.97 4.83
CA VAL A 200 -8.41 -16.97 6.24
C VAL A 200 -9.91 -17.18 6.31
N ILE A 201 -10.70 -16.41 5.57
CA ILE A 201 -12.16 -16.58 5.55
C ILE A 201 -12.55 -18.01 5.13
N LYS A 202 -11.86 -18.59 4.13
CA LYS A 202 -12.09 -19.97 3.69
C LYS A 202 -11.82 -21.00 4.77
N SER A 203 -10.87 -20.77 5.67
CA SER A 203 -10.57 -21.68 6.78
C SER A 203 -11.73 -21.75 7.79
N TYR A 204 -12.47 -20.67 7.92
CA TYR A 204 -13.61 -20.57 8.83
C TYR A 204 -14.96 -20.93 8.17
N VAL A 205 -15.09 -20.80 6.84
CA VAL A 205 -16.37 -20.98 6.13
C VAL A 205 -16.52 -22.41 5.62
N LYS A 206 -17.47 -23.16 6.20
CA LYS A 206 -17.90 -24.45 5.65
C LYS A 206 -18.65 -24.24 4.34
N LYS A 207 -18.35 -25.04 3.30
CA LYS A 207 -18.96 -24.97 1.95
C LYS A 207 -20.51 -25.00 1.92
N LYS A 208 -21.18 -25.43 2.99
CA LYS A 208 -22.62 -25.60 3.09
C LYS A 208 -23.30 -24.69 4.13
N GLY A 209 -22.56 -23.73 4.73
CA GLY A 209 -23.10 -22.83 5.74
C GLY A 209 -24.12 -21.84 5.18
N CYS A 210 -25.07 -21.40 6.01
CA CYS A 210 -25.97 -20.31 5.65
C CYS A 210 -25.24 -18.97 5.68
N ILE A 211 -25.86 -17.90 5.16
CA ILE A 211 -25.26 -16.57 5.14
C ILE A 211 -24.92 -16.05 6.53
N PHE A 212 -25.72 -16.42 7.53
CA PHE A 212 -25.49 -16.04 8.92
C PHE A 212 -24.19 -16.64 9.48
N GLU A 213 -23.95 -17.94 9.23
CA GLU A 213 -22.68 -18.60 9.58
C GLU A 213 -21.50 -17.98 8.85
N PHE A 214 -21.69 -17.60 7.57
CA PHE A 214 -20.68 -16.92 6.81
C PHE A 214 -20.31 -15.56 7.45
N MET A 215 -21.30 -14.73 7.80
CA MET A 215 -21.08 -13.43 8.44
C MET A 215 -20.40 -13.56 9.80
N HIS A 216 -20.81 -14.56 10.61
CA HIS A 216 -20.16 -14.84 11.89
C HIS A 216 -18.68 -15.22 11.71
N ASN A 217 -18.38 -16.10 10.78
CA ASN A 217 -17.01 -16.52 10.50
C ASN A 217 -16.16 -15.40 9.90
N PHE A 218 -16.78 -14.53 9.09
CA PHE A 218 -16.12 -13.33 8.58
C PHE A 218 -15.74 -12.39 9.73
N ASP A 219 -16.64 -12.16 10.70
CA ASP A 219 -16.36 -11.35 11.89
C ASP A 219 -15.20 -11.93 12.71
N GLN A 220 -15.12 -13.26 12.88
CA GLN A 220 -13.99 -13.91 13.54
C GLN A 220 -12.66 -13.65 12.81
N ALA A 221 -12.66 -13.72 11.47
CA ALA A 221 -11.47 -13.39 10.67
C ALA A 221 -11.08 -11.92 10.85
N MET A 222 -12.05 -10.99 10.85
CA MET A 222 -11.79 -9.55 11.08
C MET A 222 -11.16 -9.28 12.45
N ARG A 223 -11.62 -9.96 13.50
CA ARG A 223 -11.03 -9.84 14.86
C ARG A 223 -9.56 -10.23 14.87
N SER A 224 -9.17 -11.26 14.13
CA SER A 224 -7.76 -11.67 14.04
C SER A 224 -6.88 -10.56 13.44
N TYR A 225 -7.32 -9.92 12.36
CA TYR A 225 -6.57 -8.80 11.75
C TYR A 225 -6.46 -7.61 12.70
N ARG A 226 -7.54 -7.24 13.38
CA ARG A 226 -7.56 -6.14 14.36
C ARG A 226 -6.66 -6.42 15.56
N ASN A 227 -6.63 -7.66 16.05
CA ASN A 227 -5.72 -8.06 17.12
C ASN A 227 -4.24 -7.92 16.73
N ASN A 228 -3.90 -8.26 15.48
CA ASN A 228 -2.53 -8.07 14.99
C ASN A 228 -2.14 -6.59 14.99
N GLU A 229 -3.04 -5.70 14.60
CA GLU A 229 -2.82 -4.24 14.66
C GLU A 229 -2.59 -3.77 16.08
N LEU A 230 -3.45 -4.18 17.03
CA LEU A 230 -3.30 -3.81 18.44
C LEU A 230 -1.97 -4.27 19.06
N ILE A 231 -1.52 -5.48 18.71
CA ILE A 231 -0.20 -5.99 19.14
C ILE A 231 0.92 -5.13 18.54
N ALA A 232 0.78 -4.69 17.30
CA ALA A 232 1.77 -3.84 16.64
C ALA A 232 1.77 -2.42 17.21
N ASP A 233 0.60 -1.86 17.55
CA ASP A 233 0.45 -0.59 18.27
C ASP A 233 1.14 -0.64 19.61
N TYR A 234 0.88 -1.69 20.42
CA TYR A 234 1.54 -1.89 21.69
C TYR A 234 3.06 -1.95 21.57
N LYS A 235 3.57 -2.75 20.62
CA LYS A 235 5.01 -2.84 20.36
C LYS A 235 5.60 -1.50 19.96
N SER A 236 4.94 -0.75 19.08
CA SER A 236 5.43 0.55 18.61
C SER A 236 5.45 1.62 19.73
N LYS A 237 4.53 1.52 20.69
CA LYS A 237 4.40 2.49 21.78
C LYS A 237 5.33 2.19 22.96
N PHE A 238 5.54 0.91 23.28
CA PHE A 238 6.23 0.49 24.51
C PHE A 238 7.58 -0.20 24.30
N SER A 239 8.03 -0.38 23.03
CA SER A 239 9.37 -0.91 22.77
C SER A 239 10.28 0.20 22.30
N GLU A 240 11.47 0.28 22.89
CA GLU A 240 12.54 1.19 22.46
C GLU A 240 13.46 0.47 21.48
N PRO A 241 13.52 0.92 20.21
CA PRO A 241 14.44 0.33 19.25
C PRO A 241 15.89 0.71 19.55
N VAL A 242 16.81 -0.22 19.35
CA VAL A 242 18.23 0.04 19.49
C VAL A 242 18.71 0.90 18.33
N MET A 243 19.38 2.01 18.65
CA MET A 243 19.99 2.91 17.67
C MET A 243 21.29 2.28 17.15
N THR A 244 21.40 2.13 15.84
CA THR A 244 22.49 1.39 15.19
C THR A 244 23.30 2.23 14.21
N THR A 245 22.79 3.41 13.82
CA THR A 245 23.45 4.25 12.82
C THR A 245 24.30 5.35 13.43
N GLN A 246 25.23 5.91 12.66
CA GLN A 246 25.98 7.08 13.08
C GLN A 246 25.16 8.39 13.04
N LEU A 247 24.04 8.40 12.31
CA LEU A 247 23.11 9.53 12.24
C LEU A 247 22.07 9.44 13.37
N ARG A 248 22.55 9.33 14.61
CA ARG A 248 21.73 9.04 15.80
C ARG A 248 20.56 10.01 16.01
N ALA A 249 20.76 11.29 15.71
CA ALA A 249 19.69 12.29 15.87
C ALA A 249 18.50 12.00 14.94
N LEU A 250 18.76 11.74 13.67
CA LEU A 250 17.73 11.40 12.68
C LEU A 250 17.10 10.04 12.97
N GLU A 251 17.91 9.05 13.37
CA GLU A 251 17.41 7.72 13.74
C GLU A 251 16.52 7.78 14.99
N SER A 252 16.90 8.54 16.03
CA SER A 252 16.10 8.73 17.23
C SER A 252 14.78 9.47 16.91
N HIS A 253 14.84 10.50 16.09
CA HIS A 253 13.62 11.20 15.64
C HIS A 253 12.68 10.26 14.88
N ALA A 254 13.21 9.46 13.96
CA ALA A 254 12.43 8.47 13.23
C ALA A 254 11.78 7.44 14.18
N ALA A 255 12.50 6.95 15.18
CA ALA A 255 12.00 6.01 16.19
C ALA A 255 10.86 6.58 17.03
N ASN A 256 10.88 7.90 17.29
CA ASN A 256 9.82 8.58 18.03
C ASN A 256 8.55 8.78 17.19
N VAL A 257 8.70 9.06 15.90
CA VAL A 257 7.60 9.42 14.99
C VAL A 257 6.92 8.20 14.39
N TYR A 258 7.69 7.30 13.80
CA TYR A 258 7.16 6.19 13.01
C TYR A 258 6.79 4.97 13.86
N THR A 259 5.85 4.17 13.38
CA THR A 259 5.61 2.83 13.94
C THR A 259 6.86 1.96 13.82
N MET A 260 6.97 0.91 14.62
CA MET A 260 8.15 0.06 14.66
C MET A 260 8.51 -0.54 13.29
N GLU A 261 7.51 -0.91 12.49
CA GLU A 261 7.74 -1.50 11.18
C GLU A 261 8.25 -0.48 10.16
N ILE A 262 7.65 0.70 10.15
CA ILE A 262 8.08 1.81 9.28
C ILE A 262 9.45 2.35 9.71
N PHE A 263 9.69 2.44 11.02
CA PHE A 263 11.00 2.83 11.55
C PHE A 263 12.13 1.94 11.02
N LYS A 264 11.95 0.62 10.97
CA LYS A 264 12.97 -0.29 10.43
C LYS A 264 13.38 0.09 9.01
N GLU A 265 12.40 0.39 8.16
CA GLU A 265 12.67 0.77 6.77
C GLU A 265 13.31 2.15 6.66
N VAL A 266 12.85 3.11 7.46
CA VAL A 266 13.47 4.44 7.53
C VAL A 266 14.93 4.32 8.01
N ARG A 267 15.18 3.49 9.01
CA ARG A 267 16.53 3.18 9.48
C ARG A 267 17.41 2.58 8.37
N ASP A 268 16.86 1.67 7.56
CA ASP A 268 17.59 1.08 6.44
C ASP A 268 17.98 2.15 5.39
N GLU A 269 17.13 3.15 5.16
CA GLU A 269 17.48 4.30 4.32
C GLU A 269 18.55 5.20 4.96
N ILE A 270 18.50 5.39 6.28
CA ILE A 270 19.54 6.12 7.03
C ILE A 270 20.89 5.37 6.94
N VAL A 271 20.90 4.04 7.07
CA VAL A 271 22.11 3.22 6.89
C VAL A 271 22.70 3.39 5.49
N LYS A 272 21.84 3.30 4.46
CA LYS A 272 22.27 3.50 3.05
C LYS A 272 22.86 4.88 2.82
N ALA A 273 22.35 5.92 3.50
CA ALA A 273 22.89 7.29 3.39
C ALA A 273 24.35 7.39 3.83
N GLY A 274 24.78 6.51 4.75
CA GLY A 274 26.18 6.44 5.19
C GLY A 274 27.17 6.07 4.08
N SER A 275 26.73 5.33 3.06
CA SER A 275 27.55 4.89 1.92
C SER A 275 27.50 5.84 0.71
N LEU A 276 26.68 6.90 0.78
CA LEU A 276 26.58 7.88 -0.30
C LEU A 276 27.73 8.90 -0.23
N ILE A 277 28.26 9.23 -1.40
CA ILE A 277 29.32 10.23 -1.60
C ILE A 277 28.71 11.38 -2.40
N VAL A 278 28.94 12.60 -1.92
CA VAL A 278 28.57 13.82 -2.67
C VAL A 278 29.61 14.00 -3.79
N LYS A 279 29.17 13.83 -5.03
CA LYS A 279 29.98 14.05 -6.23
C LYS A 279 30.05 15.53 -6.59
N GLU A 280 28.93 16.23 -6.43
CA GLU A 280 28.79 17.63 -6.78
C GLU A 280 27.76 18.29 -5.87
N LYS A 281 28.04 19.57 -5.50
CA LYS A 281 27.09 20.45 -4.81
C LYS A 281 27.04 21.78 -5.55
N LEU A 282 25.86 22.12 -6.06
CA LEU A 282 25.61 23.39 -6.77
C LEU A 282 24.66 24.24 -5.96
N ILE A 283 24.91 25.54 -5.90
CA ILE A 283 24.01 26.52 -5.24
C ILE A 283 23.60 27.53 -6.30
N ARG A 284 22.30 27.59 -6.62
CA ARG A 284 21.75 28.55 -7.59
C ARG A 284 20.38 29.05 -7.09
N ASN A 285 20.19 30.36 -7.11
CA ASN A 285 18.91 31.03 -6.78
C ASN A 285 18.27 30.53 -5.46
N GLY A 286 19.08 30.29 -4.43
CA GLY A 286 18.56 29.80 -3.13
C GLY A 286 18.36 28.30 -3.04
N PHE A 287 18.45 27.57 -4.16
CA PHE A 287 18.37 26.10 -4.19
C PHE A 287 19.77 25.48 -4.13
N LYS A 288 19.88 24.40 -3.37
CA LYS A 288 21.08 23.55 -3.30
C LYS A 288 20.77 22.25 -4.03
N THR A 289 21.56 21.94 -5.04
CA THR A 289 21.45 20.68 -5.78
C THR A 289 22.62 19.78 -5.41
N TYR A 290 22.32 18.59 -4.91
CA TYR A 290 23.30 17.57 -4.55
C TYR A 290 23.25 16.43 -5.56
N ARG A 291 24.40 16.04 -6.10
CA ARG A 291 24.52 14.83 -6.90
C ARG A 291 25.29 13.78 -6.10
N PHE A 292 24.60 12.69 -5.81
CA PHE A 292 25.15 11.57 -5.06
C PHE A 292 25.59 10.44 -5.96
N THR A 293 26.72 9.83 -5.60
CA THR A 293 27.19 8.57 -6.16
C THR A 293 27.42 7.54 -5.04
N LYS A 294 27.64 6.27 -5.42
CA LYS A 294 28.00 5.20 -4.48
C LYS A 294 29.46 4.81 -4.68
N TYR A 295 30.11 4.44 -3.58
CA TYR A 295 31.48 3.93 -3.63
C TYR A 295 31.59 2.74 -4.59
N CYS A 296 32.58 2.77 -5.49
CA CYS A 296 32.83 1.76 -6.53
C CYS A 296 31.63 1.50 -7.48
N CYS A 297 30.78 2.50 -7.74
CA CYS A 297 29.67 2.40 -8.69
C CYS A 297 29.72 3.55 -9.70
N ASP A 298 30.37 3.35 -10.84
CA ASP A 298 30.62 4.42 -11.84
C ASP A 298 29.35 4.96 -12.52
N ASN A 299 28.27 4.17 -12.55
CA ASN A 299 27.02 4.50 -13.25
C ASN A 299 25.86 4.84 -12.28
N TYR A 300 26.17 5.26 -11.05
CA TYR A 300 25.17 5.62 -10.09
C TYR A 300 25.25 7.11 -9.79
N ASP A 301 24.37 7.90 -10.38
CA ASP A 301 24.20 9.32 -10.09
C ASP A 301 22.74 9.58 -9.78
N VAL A 302 22.45 10.25 -8.65
CA VAL A 302 21.09 10.65 -8.25
C VAL A 302 21.12 12.08 -7.74
N GLU A 303 20.23 12.89 -8.28
CA GLU A 303 20.12 14.29 -7.94
C GLU A 303 19.05 14.52 -6.85
N VAL A 304 19.37 15.43 -5.90
CA VAL A 304 18.45 15.90 -4.87
C VAL A 304 18.49 17.42 -4.85
N VAL A 305 17.33 18.04 -4.92
CA VAL A 305 17.16 19.50 -4.78
C VAL A 305 16.65 19.82 -3.38
N TYR A 306 17.28 20.80 -2.75
CA TYR A 306 16.96 21.29 -1.41
C TYR A 306 16.85 22.81 -1.41
N ASP A 307 15.76 23.35 -0.89
CA ASP A 307 15.50 24.79 -0.80
C ASP A 307 15.66 25.37 0.62
N GLY A 308 16.08 24.55 1.58
CA GLY A 308 16.17 24.90 3.00
C GLY A 308 15.06 24.28 3.84
N GLU A 309 13.93 23.93 3.24
CA GLU A 309 12.76 23.34 3.92
C GLU A 309 12.32 22.03 3.25
N THR A 310 12.24 22.01 1.94
CA THR A 310 11.75 20.86 1.16
C THR A 310 12.88 20.14 0.45
N LEU A 311 12.73 18.83 0.30
CA LEU A 311 13.66 17.94 -0.38
C LEU A 311 12.93 17.21 -1.52
N GLN A 312 13.47 17.30 -2.73
CA GLN A 312 12.99 16.55 -3.89
C GLN A 312 14.10 15.69 -4.44
N CYS A 313 13.86 14.38 -4.54
CA CYS A 313 14.84 13.43 -5.02
C CYS A 313 14.40 12.78 -6.33
N GLU A 314 15.30 12.71 -7.29
CA GLU A 314 15.08 12.05 -8.58
C GLU A 314 14.67 10.57 -8.42
N CYS A 315 15.06 9.89 -7.35
CA CYS A 315 14.70 8.50 -7.12
C CYS A 315 13.20 8.27 -6.83
N ARG A 316 12.44 9.32 -6.50
CA ARG A 316 10.98 9.29 -6.26
C ARG A 316 10.52 8.26 -5.21
N LEU A 317 11.41 7.85 -4.29
CA LEU A 317 11.02 6.90 -3.24
C LEU A 317 9.99 7.52 -2.29
N TRP A 318 10.15 8.81 -1.95
CA TRP A 318 9.17 9.55 -1.16
C TRP A 318 7.78 9.54 -1.81
N ASP A 319 7.71 9.87 -3.10
CA ASP A 319 6.46 9.92 -3.84
C ASP A 319 5.76 8.54 -3.88
N SER A 320 6.54 7.46 -3.95
CA SER A 320 6.02 6.09 -4.10
C SER A 320 5.68 5.40 -2.77
N TYR A 321 6.48 5.66 -1.71
CA TYR A 321 6.42 4.92 -0.43
C TYR A 321 6.07 5.80 0.76
N GLY A 322 6.19 7.12 0.64
CA GLY A 322 5.91 8.08 1.71
C GLY A 322 6.92 8.03 2.86
N ILE A 323 8.16 7.61 2.59
CA ILE A 323 9.30 7.68 3.52
C ILE A 323 10.49 8.35 2.86
N PRO A 324 11.30 9.14 3.59
CA PRO A 324 12.50 9.75 3.03
C PRO A 324 13.48 8.70 2.53
N CYS A 325 14.08 8.94 1.36
CA CYS A 325 15.09 8.04 0.80
C CYS A 325 16.47 8.32 1.36
N SER A 326 17.40 7.40 1.13
CA SER A 326 18.81 7.53 1.53
C SER A 326 19.47 8.80 1.00
N HIS A 327 19.11 9.26 -0.20
CA HIS A 327 19.66 10.51 -0.77
C HIS A 327 19.18 11.76 -0.01
N MET A 328 17.90 11.79 0.42
CA MET A 328 17.38 12.86 1.26
C MET A 328 18.08 12.85 2.63
N PHE A 329 18.30 11.69 3.24
CA PHE A 329 19.12 11.57 4.45
C PHE A 329 20.58 11.96 4.22
N GLY A 330 21.12 11.72 3.03
CA GLY A 330 22.42 12.21 2.61
C GLY A 330 22.49 13.73 2.64
N VAL A 331 21.49 14.45 2.11
CA VAL A 331 21.43 15.91 2.20
C VAL A 331 21.27 16.38 3.65
N MET A 332 20.39 15.73 4.45
CA MET A 332 20.22 16.07 5.87
C MET A 332 21.54 15.94 6.64
N LYS A 333 22.36 14.92 6.34
CA LYS A 333 23.71 14.73 6.90
C LYS A 333 24.63 15.90 6.51
N GLU A 334 24.70 16.25 5.24
CA GLU A 334 25.57 17.33 4.73
C GLU A 334 25.17 18.72 5.24
N GLU A 335 23.88 18.92 5.50
CA GLU A 335 23.32 20.20 6.01
C GLU A 335 23.18 20.21 7.54
N HIS A 336 23.71 19.20 8.24
CA HIS A 336 23.63 19.04 9.71
C HIS A 336 22.21 19.11 10.27
N VAL A 337 21.22 18.64 9.52
CA VAL A 337 19.83 18.56 9.97
C VAL A 337 19.67 17.44 10.97
N SER A 338 19.15 17.72 12.16
CA SER A 338 19.00 16.74 13.24
C SER A 338 17.61 16.12 13.34
N LEU A 339 16.60 16.72 12.71
CA LEU A 339 15.21 16.26 12.71
C LEU A 339 14.73 16.08 11.27
N ILE A 340 13.99 15.01 11.01
CA ILE A 340 13.33 14.83 9.70
C ILE A 340 12.34 15.98 9.50
N PRO A 341 12.43 16.74 8.39
CA PRO A 341 11.47 17.78 8.07
C PRO A 341 10.03 17.29 8.11
N THR A 342 9.12 18.07 8.69
CA THR A 342 7.70 17.68 8.84
C THR A 342 7.03 17.38 7.51
N GLY A 343 7.39 18.09 6.44
CA GLY A 343 6.92 17.84 5.08
C GLY A 343 7.33 16.46 4.51
N LEU A 344 8.31 15.80 5.14
CA LEU A 344 8.73 14.43 4.79
C LEU A 344 8.21 13.36 5.77
N ILE A 345 7.28 13.71 6.63
CA ILE A 345 6.61 12.78 7.55
C ILE A 345 5.18 12.60 7.10
N LEU A 346 4.91 11.50 6.43
CA LEU A 346 3.55 11.17 6.03
C LEU A 346 2.77 10.66 7.24
N SER A 347 1.71 11.37 7.63
CA SER A 347 0.92 11.11 8.85
C SER A 347 0.43 9.66 8.96
N ARG A 348 0.09 9.03 7.83
CA ARG A 348 -0.36 7.63 7.79
C ARG A 348 0.68 6.63 8.30
N TRP A 349 1.98 6.97 8.36
CA TRP A 349 3.05 6.09 8.82
C TRP A 349 3.46 6.32 10.28
N THR A 350 2.86 7.32 10.92
CA THR A 350 3.20 7.69 12.29
C THR A 350 2.46 6.83 13.31
N LYS A 351 2.97 6.81 14.54
CA LYS A 351 2.30 6.18 15.69
C LYS A 351 0.92 6.78 15.95
N ASP A 352 0.72 8.04 15.56
CA ASP A 352 -0.49 8.82 15.81
C ASP A 352 -1.45 8.87 14.60
N ALA A 353 -1.26 8.01 13.61
CA ALA A 353 -2.03 8.01 12.36
C ALA A 353 -3.56 7.99 12.55
N LYS A 354 -4.06 7.35 13.63
CA LYS A 354 -5.49 7.24 13.95
C LYS A 354 -6.01 8.34 14.88
N ILE A 355 -5.13 9.17 15.47
CA ILE A 355 -5.55 10.20 16.44
C ILE A 355 -6.41 11.27 15.76
N GLN A 356 -6.14 11.62 14.52
CA GLN A 356 -6.95 12.61 13.79
C GLN A 356 -8.42 12.19 13.67
N TYR A 357 -8.69 10.91 13.44
CA TYR A 357 -10.05 10.38 13.40
C TYR A 357 -10.74 10.47 14.77
N LEU A 358 -10.02 10.16 15.83
CA LEU A 358 -10.54 10.23 17.20
C LEU A 358 -10.88 11.68 17.57
N ASN A 359 -10.03 12.64 17.24
CA ASN A 359 -10.23 14.06 17.53
C ASN A 359 -11.41 14.67 16.76
N MET A 360 -11.71 14.20 15.55
CA MET A 360 -12.86 14.68 14.76
C MET A 360 -14.20 14.14 15.28
N ASN A 361 -14.20 12.95 15.88
CA ASN A 361 -15.43 12.29 16.35
C ASN A 361 -15.68 12.44 17.86
N CYS A 362 -14.69 12.90 18.63
CA CYS A 362 -14.83 13.20 20.05
C CYS A 362 -14.89 14.72 20.23
N ASN A 363 -16.08 15.28 20.39
CA ASN A 363 -16.27 16.68 20.75
C ASN A 363 -15.58 16.97 22.10
N GLY A 364 -14.31 17.38 22.05
CA GLY A 364 -13.66 18.26 23.03
C GLY A 364 -13.63 17.87 24.52
N SER A 365 -13.85 16.62 24.90
CA SER A 365 -13.73 16.20 26.30
C SER A 365 -12.60 15.16 26.47
N ASP A 366 -12.07 15.07 27.69
CA ASP A 366 -10.99 14.16 28.16
C ASP A 366 -11.21 12.66 27.85
N ASP A 367 -12.24 12.34 27.08
CA ASP A 367 -12.65 10.97 26.70
C ASP A 367 -11.67 10.26 25.76
N SER A 368 -10.78 10.97 25.06
CA SER A 368 -9.84 10.32 24.12
C SER A 368 -8.86 9.38 24.85
N LYS A 369 -8.34 9.78 26.00
CA LYS A 369 -7.50 8.93 26.87
C LYS A 369 -8.32 7.81 27.52
N MET A 370 -9.58 8.09 27.89
CA MET A 370 -10.49 7.09 28.45
C MET A 370 -10.91 6.05 27.41
N ILE A 371 -11.16 6.44 26.16
CA ILE A 371 -11.48 5.53 25.07
C ILE A 371 -10.25 4.67 24.71
N GLU A 372 -9.05 5.25 24.70
CA GLU A 372 -7.79 4.53 24.51
C GLU A 372 -7.55 3.52 25.65
N LEU A 373 -7.72 3.95 26.91
CA LEU A 373 -7.64 3.09 28.09
C LEU A 373 -8.74 2.02 28.15
N ALA A 374 -9.97 2.35 27.75
CA ALA A 374 -11.07 1.38 27.65
C ALA A 374 -10.84 0.34 26.56
N ARG A 375 -10.26 0.72 25.41
CA ARG A 375 -9.81 -0.21 24.38
C ARG A 375 -8.71 -1.12 24.90
N PHE A 376 -7.69 -0.59 25.59
CA PHE A 376 -6.63 -1.39 26.22
C PHE A 376 -7.21 -2.27 27.35
N GLY A 377 -8.08 -1.75 28.20
CA GLY A 377 -8.69 -2.50 29.29
C GLY A 377 -9.59 -3.65 28.82
N ALA A 378 -10.41 -3.44 27.80
CA ALA A 378 -11.25 -4.47 27.21
C ALA A 378 -10.43 -5.59 26.56
N HIS A 379 -9.25 -5.27 25.98
CA HIS A 379 -8.35 -6.25 25.39
C HIS A 379 -7.48 -6.98 26.40
N CYS A 380 -7.05 -6.33 27.48
CA CYS A 380 -6.39 -7.02 28.59
C CYS A 380 -7.31 -8.06 29.23
N SER A 381 -8.60 -7.75 29.38
CA SER A 381 -9.61 -8.70 29.88
C SER A 381 -9.84 -9.89 28.93
N ALA A 382 -9.82 -9.66 27.61
CA ALA A 382 -9.89 -10.72 26.62
C ALA A 382 -8.62 -11.61 26.61
N PHE A 383 -7.44 -11.02 26.82
CA PHE A 383 -6.18 -11.76 26.92
C PHE A 383 -6.10 -12.63 28.19
N THR A 384 -6.64 -12.14 29.32
CA THR A 384 -6.69 -12.91 30.58
C THR A 384 -7.68 -14.07 30.49
N ALA A 385 -8.79 -13.91 29.75
CA ALA A 385 -9.74 -14.99 29.47
C ALA A 385 -9.21 -16.07 28.51
N PHE A 386 -8.12 -15.78 27.75
CA PHE A 386 -7.49 -16.73 26.84
C PHE A 386 -6.37 -17.55 27.51
N LEU A 387 -5.91 -17.14 28.69
CA LEU A 387 -4.88 -17.81 29.49
C LEU A 387 -5.45 -18.63 30.66
N GLN A 388 -6.77 -18.65 30.82
CA GLN A 388 -7.51 -19.57 31.71
C GLN A 388 -8.21 -20.67 30.89
#